data_73606182cb6246c976b3dee7cef8478e
#
_entry.id   73606182cb6246c976b3dee7cef8478e
#
_cell.length_a   1.000
_cell.length_b   1.000
_cell.length_c   1.000
_cell.angle_alpha   90.00
_cell.angle_beta   90.00
_cell.angle_gamma   90.00
#
_symmetry.space_group_name_H-M   'P 1'
#
loop_
_entity.id
_entity.type
_entity.pdbx_description
1 polymer ?
#
loop_
_entity_poly.entity_id
_entity_poly.type
_entity_poly.pdbx_seq_one_letter_code
_entity_poly.pdbx_strand_id
1 'polypeptide(L)'
;MTDANVAVNFDFNDLLHAHMASGADATVVYRKQEIPDSLIRKSTETVDMYYALGINGDHVSKIYVNPTEKGKMNFCLNIYVMERERLIRMIDDAYVHGYTNFVRDILERQIEHLDVRGYCYDGYVAQIHDMKSYFEENMKLLQEENLNALFSGNQIYTKIRDDNPTRYINGSKAKNIMVADGCVIEGEVENSVLFRGVRIGKGAKVKNCVLMQDTVVEDNASVEYVITDKDVTITEGKSLTGNDSFQVFV
;
A
#
# COMPACT_ATOMS: atom_id res chain seq x y z
N MET A 1 -10.65 -6.80 -11.34
CA MET A 1 -9.25 -7.25 -11.18
C MET A 1 -8.47 -6.11 -10.53
N THR A 2 -7.62 -6.40 -9.56
CA THR A 2 -6.78 -5.40 -8.89
C THR A 2 -5.48 -6.05 -8.43
N ASP A 3 -4.41 -5.26 -8.34
CA ASP A 3 -3.18 -5.69 -7.66
C ASP A 3 -3.37 -5.71 -6.15
N ALA A 4 -2.50 -6.42 -5.44
CA ALA A 4 -2.55 -6.58 -3.99
C ALA A 4 -1.73 -5.52 -3.20
N ASN A 5 -1.02 -4.65 -3.91
CA ASN A 5 -0.15 -3.63 -3.33
C ASN A 5 -0.81 -2.24 -3.18
N VAL A 6 -2.12 -2.17 -3.34
CA VAL A 6 -2.92 -0.95 -3.24
C VAL A 6 -3.92 -1.09 -2.09
N ALA A 7 -3.90 -0.14 -1.16
CA ALA A 7 -4.95 0.01 -0.15
C ALA A 7 -5.76 1.28 -0.43
N VAL A 8 -7.06 1.11 -0.64
CA VAL A 8 -7.98 2.18 -1.01
C VAL A 8 -9.37 1.85 -0.45
N ASN A 9 -10.04 2.85 0.09
CA ASN A 9 -11.46 2.74 0.47
C ASN A 9 -12.32 3.38 -0.62
N PHE A 10 -12.77 2.57 -1.56
CA PHE A 10 -13.31 3.00 -2.82
C PHE A 10 -14.66 2.30 -3.07
N ASP A 11 -15.67 3.05 -3.53
CA ASP A 11 -16.94 2.44 -3.91
C ASP A 11 -16.85 1.85 -5.32
N PHE A 12 -16.74 0.54 -5.37
CA PHE A 12 -16.71 -0.18 -6.64
C PHE A 12 -18.01 -0.08 -7.44
N ASN A 13 -19.13 0.30 -6.83
CA ASN A 13 -20.40 0.49 -7.56
C ASN A 13 -20.30 1.69 -8.50
N ASP A 14 -19.67 2.79 -8.06
CA ASP A 14 -19.48 3.97 -8.91
C ASP A 14 -18.63 3.64 -10.14
N LEU A 15 -17.54 2.90 -9.94
CA LEU A 15 -16.70 2.42 -11.04
C LEU A 15 -17.48 1.49 -11.98
N LEU A 16 -18.26 0.56 -11.42
CA LEU A 16 -19.07 -0.36 -12.21
C LEU A 16 -20.13 0.37 -13.03
N HIS A 17 -20.82 1.34 -12.43
CA HIS A 17 -21.80 2.16 -13.12
C HIS A 17 -21.16 2.97 -14.26
N ALA A 18 -19.99 3.57 -14.01
CA ALA A 18 -19.25 4.29 -15.05
C ALA A 18 -18.84 3.37 -16.21
N HIS A 19 -18.34 2.17 -15.89
CA HIS A 19 -18.01 1.16 -16.89
C HIS A 19 -19.24 0.75 -17.74
N MET A 20 -20.35 0.42 -17.09
CA MET A 20 -21.58 0.03 -17.78
C MET A 20 -22.14 1.17 -18.64
N ALA A 21 -22.12 2.40 -18.15
CA ALA A 21 -22.59 3.57 -18.87
C ALA A 21 -21.75 3.90 -20.11
N SER A 22 -20.44 3.65 -20.05
CA SER A 22 -19.54 3.88 -21.19
C SER A 22 -19.67 2.82 -22.28
N GLY A 23 -20.11 1.59 -21.94
CA GLY A 23 -20.10 0.44 -22.84
C GLY A 23 -18.70 0.00 -23.27
N ALA A 24 -17.66 0.43 -22.54
CA ALA A 24 -16.26 0.16 -22.84
C ALA A 24 -15.90 -1.31 -22.71
N ASP A 25 -14.86 -1.73 -23.41
CA ASP A 25 -14.28 -3.08 -23.28
C ASP A 25 -13.59 -3.28 -21.94
N ALA A 26 -12.95 -2.21 -21.43
CA ALA A 26 -12.33 -2.18 -20.11
C ALA A 26 -12.35 -0.75 -19.54
N THR A 27 -12.42 -0.66 -18.21
CA THR A 27 -12.21 0.60 -17.48
C THR A 27 -11.03 0.45 -16.52
N VAL A 28 -10.11 1.41 -16.56
CA VAL A 28 -8.88 1.44 -15.78
C VAL A 28 -8.91 2.60 -14.82
N VAL A 29 -8.67 2.33 -13.53
CA VAL A 29 -8.60 3.39 -12.53
C VAL A 29 -7.21 4.02 -12.52
N TYR A 30 -7.16 5.33 -12.50
CA TYR A 30 -5.93 6.09 -12.43
C TYR A 30 -6.03 7.28 -11.47
N ARG A 31 -4.89 7.77 -11.03
CA ARG A 31 -4.77 9.00 -10.24
C ARG A 31 -3.80 9.97 -10.91
N LYS A 32 -4.11 11.26 -10.85
CA LYS A 32 -3.18 12.32 -11.30
C LYS A 32 -2.18 12.62 -10.18
N GLN A 33 -0.97 12.08 -10.31
CA GLN A 33 0.09 12.27 -9.32
C GLN A 33 1.48 12.30 -9.98
N GLU A 34 2.46 12.74 -9.23
CA GLU A 34 3.86 12.56 -9.60
C GLU A 34 4.27 11.10 -9.37
N ILE A 35 5.15 10.61 -10.23
CA ILE A 35 5.72 9.27 -10.04
C ILE A 35 6.69 9.33 -8.86
N PRO A 36 6.56 8.46 -7.86
CA PRO A 36 7.50 8.40 -6.74
C PRO A 36 8.95 8.19 -7.22
N ASP A 37 9.89 8.95 -6.69
CA ASP A 37 11.31 8.84 -7.05
C ASP A 37 11.87 7.42 -6.82
N SER A 38 11.32 6.69 -5.84
CA SER A 38 11.66 5.29 -5.55
C SER A 38 11.37 4.36 -6.73
N LEU A 39 10.29 4.60 -7.47
CA LEU A 39 9.93 3.81 -8.66
C LEU A 39 10.84 4.17 -9.85
N ILE A 40 11.13 5.45 -10.06
CA ILE A 40 11.99 5.90 -11.16
C ILE A 40 13.39 5.28 -11.05
N ARG A 41 13.94 5.19 -9.84
CA ARG A 41 15.28 4.61 -9.61
C ARG A 41 15.34 3.10 -9.86
N LYS A 42 14.24 2.39 -9.65
CA LYS A 42 14.13 0.93 -9.85
C LYS A 42 13.86 0.53 -11.30
N SER A 43 13.51 1.45 -12.17
CA SER A 43 13.19 1.12 -13.57
C SER A 43 14.32 0.45 -14.36
N THR A 44 15.54 0.48 -13.84
CA THR A 44 16.70 -0.25 -14.38
C THR A 44 16.84 -1.67 -13.85
N GLU A 45 16.11 -2.02 -12.77
CA GLU A 45 16.10 -3.33 -12.11
C GLU A 45 14.69 -3.95 -12.21
N THR A 46 14.35 -4.45 -13.24
CA THR A 46 13.38 -5.39 -13.86
C THR A 46 12.21 -6.01 -13.08
N VAL A 47 11.90 -5.73 -11.82
CA VAL A 47 10.90 -6.53 -11.08
C VAL A 47 9.56 -5.83 -10.88
N ASP A 48 9.52 -4.54 -10.60
CA ASP A 48 8.27 -3.84 -10.32
C ASP A 48 7.89 -2.92 -11.48
N MET A 49 6.89 -3.31 -12.25
CA MET A 49 6.37 -2.47 -13.32
C MET A 49 5.31 -1.51 -12.77
N TYR A 50 5.40 -0.25 -13.19
CA TYR A 50 4.36 0.74 -12.99
C TYR A 50 3.97 1.36 -14.34
N TYR A 51 2.77 1.90 -14.40
CA TYR A 51 2.18 2.35 -15.65
C TYR A 51 1.61 3.75 -15.51
N ALA A 52 1.74 4.54 -16.58
CA ALA A 52 1.01 5.78 -16.74
C ALA A 52 0.14 5.73 -18.00
N LEU A 53 -0.98 6.43 -17.98
CA LEU A 53 -1.97 6.39 -19.04
C LEU A 53 -1.94 7.68 -19.85
N GLY A 54 -1.83 7.55 -21.15
CA GLY A 54 -2.13 8.62 -22.11
C GLY A 54 -3.63 8.66 -22.33
N ILE A 55 -4.30 9.72 -21.88
CA ILE A 55 -5.76 9.84 -21.91
C ILE A 55 -6.16 10.99 -22.82
N ASN A 56 -7.14 10.71 -23.70
CA ASN A 56 -7.78 11.70 -24.56
C ASN A 56 -9.27 11.73 -24.26
N GLY A 57 -9.73 12.79 -23.58
CA GLY A 57 -11.05 12.81 -22.94
C GLY A 57 -11.09 11.81 -21.78
N ASP A 58 -11.83 10.74 -21.92
CA ASP A 58 -11.87 9.58 -21.02
C ASP A 58 -11.26 8.31 -21.64
N HIS A 59 -10.92 8.36 -22.94
CA HIS A 59 -10.35 7.22 -23.66
C HIS A 59 -8.84 7.08 -23.39
N VAL A 60 -8.41 5.88 -23.04
CA VAL A 60 -6.99 5.53 -22.87
C VAL A 60 -6.40 5.22 -24.24
N SER A 61 -5.62 6.14 -24.77
CA SER A 61 -5.00 6.03 -26.10
C SER A 61 -3.62 5.37 -26.07
N LYS A 62 -2.98 5.35 -24.92
CA LYS A 62 -1.62 4.80 -24.77
C LYS A 62 -1.34 4.39 -23.32
N ILE A 63 -0.51 3.38 -23.15
CA ILE A 63 0.03 2.95 -21.86
C ILE A 63 1.55 3.14 -21.91
N TYR A 64 2.08 3.85 -20.92
CA TYR A 64 3.52 4.04 -20.75
C TYR A 64 3.99 3.06 -19.66
N VAL A 65 4.94 2.22 -20.00
CA VAL A 65 5.56 1.26 -19.08
C VAL A 65 6.81 1.89 -18.49
N ASN A 66 6.89 1.96 -17.16
CA ASN A 66 8.01 2.52 -16.41
C ASN A 66 8.47 3.91 -16.94
N PRO A 67 7.57 4.89 -17.10
CA PRO A 67 7.98 6.19 -17.58
C PRO A 67 8.94 6.86 -16.59
N THR A 68 9.99 7.48 -17.08
CA THR A 68 11.02 8.15 -16.29
C THR A 68 10.87 9.67 -16.26
N GLU A 69 9.88 10.19 -16.96
CA GLU A 69 9.62 11.62 -17.04
C GLU A 69 9.12 12.16 -15.69
N LYS A 70 9.66 13.30 -15.27
CA LYS A 70 9.21 13.98 -14.06
C LYS A 70 7.96 14.81 -14.35
N GLY A 71 7.05 14.84 -13.39
CA GLY A 71 5.84 15.63 -13.47
C GLY A 71 4.58 14.82 -13.15
N LYS A 72 3.45 15.49 -13.14
CA LYS A 72 2.15 14.84 -12.92
C LYS A 72 1.76 14.01 -14.12
N MET A 73 1.51 12.74 -13.88
CA MET A 73 1.02 11.78 -14.87
C MET A 73 -0.28 11.14 -14.41
N ASN A 74 -1.00 10.52 -15.34
CA ASN A 74 -2.15 9.68 -15.00
C ASN A 74 -1.63 8.32 -14.57
N PHE A 75 -1.27 8.20 -13.30
CA PHE A 75 -0.67 7.00 -12.71
C PHE A 75 -1.73 5.90 -12.58
N CYS A 76 -1.48 4.74 -13.19
CA CYS A 76 -2.38 3.60 -13.15
C CYS A 76 -2.39 2.96 -11.76
N LEU A 77 -3.57 2.74 -11.18
CA LEU A 77 -3.72 2.08 -9.89
C LEU A 77 -3.81 0.56 -10.00
N ASN A 78 -3.71 0.01 -11.21
CA ASN A 78 -3.86 -1.42 -11.49
C ASN A 78 -5.20 -2.00 -11.00
N ILE A 79 -6.25 -1.19 -11.07
CA ILE A 79 -7.64 -1.57 -10.82
C ILE A 79 -8.38 -1.53 -12.14
N TYR A 80 -8.98 -2.65 -12.53
CA TYR A 80 -9.62 -2.82 -13.84
C TYR A 80 -11.01 -3.41 -13.69
N VAL A 81 -11.95 -2.91 -14.51
CA VAL A 81 -13.27 -3.52 -14.71
C VAL A 81 -13.39 -3.92 -16.17
N MET A 82 -13.82 -5.15 -16.42
CA MET A 82 -14.14 -5.70 -17.75
C MET A 82 -15.04 -6.91 -17.61
N GLU A 83 -15.65 -7.31 -18.73
CA GLU A 83 -16.42 -8.56 -18.76
C GLU A 83 -15.56 -9.79 -18.49
N ARG A 84 -16.06 -10.69 -17.64
CA ARG A 84 -15.36 -11.93 -17.26
C ARG A 84 -14.98 -12.77 -18.48
N GLU A 85 -15.90 -12.92 -19.44
CA GLU A 85 -15.67 -13.74 -20.63
C GLU A 85 -14.59 -13.14 -21.54
N ARG A 86 -14.51 -11.81 -21.62
CA ARG A 86 -13.45 -11.12 -22.33
C ARG A 86 -12.10 -11.37 -21.66
N LEU A 87 -12.01 -11.22 -20.34
CA LEU A 87 -10.79 -11.48 -19.59
C LEU A 87 -10.29 -12.92 -19.79
N ILE A 88 -11.19 -13.90 -19.77
CA ILE A 88 -10.83 -15.32 -20.02
C ILE A 88 -10.22 -15.47 -21.41
N ARG A 89 -10.86 -14.95 -22.45
CA ARG A 89 -10.33 -15.01 -23.83
C ARG A 89 -8.95 -14.34 -23.95
N MET A 90 -8.74 -13.20 -23.29
CA MET A 90 -7.47 -12.51 -23.29
C MET A 90 -6.37 -13.33 -22.59
N ILE A 91 -6.70 -14.03 -21.51
CA ILE A 91 -5.77 -14.90 -20.79
C ILE A 91 -5.44 -16.15 -21.61
N ASP A 92 -6.42 -16.77 -22.24
CA ASP A 92 -6.21 -17.95 -23.10
C ASP A 92 -5.30 -17.61 -24.29
N ASP A 93 -5.52 -16.47 -24.93
CA ASP A 93 -4.67 -15.96 -26.00
C ASP A 93 -3.24 -15.67 -25.50
N ALA A 94 -3.12 -15.03 -24.35
CA ALA A 94 -1.83 -14.74 -23.71
C ALA A 94 -1.04 -16.01 -23.40
N TYR A 95 -1.73 -17.06 -22.92
CA TYR A 95 -1.10 -18.35 -22.64
C TYR A 95 -0.47 -18.98 -23.89
N VAL A 96 -1.19 -18.94 -25.01
CA VAL A 96 -0.69 -19.46 -26.30
C VAL A 96 0.56 -18.71 -26.79
N HIS A 97 0.62 -17.38 -26.53
CA HIS A 97 1.72 -16.53 -26.96
C HIS A 97 2.87 -16.41 -25.95
N GLY A 98 2.74 -17.04 -24.76
CA GLY A 98 3.75 -16.95 -23.69
C GLY A 98 3.82 -15.57 -23.03
N TYR A 99 2.73 -14.81 -23.05
CA TYR A 99 2.65 -13.51 -22.37
C TYR A 99 2.47 -13.71 -20.87
N THR A 100 3.17 -12.91 -20.08
CA THR A 100 3.20 -13.06 -18.61
C THR A 100 2.69 -11.84 -17.85
N ASN A 101 2.65 -10.67 -18.48
CA ASN A 101 2.20 -9.43 -17.84
C ASN A 101 0.93 -8.91 -18.52
N PHE A 102 -0.14 -8.76 -17.72
CA PHE A 102 -1.45 -8.36 -18.23
C PHE A 102 -1.42 -6.98 -18.91
N VAL A 103 -0.76 -6.01 -18.29
CA VAL A 103 -0.78 -4.62 -18.80
C VAL A 103 0.14 -4.47 -20.01
N ARG A 104 1.42 -4.86 -19.87
CA ARG A 104 2.44 -4.70 -20.91
C ARG A 104 2.19 -5.61 -22.13
N ASP A 105 1.88 -6.88 -21.86
CA ASP A 105 1.87 -7.89 -22.92
C ASP A 105 0.49 -8.06 -23.57
N ILE A 106 -0.59 -7.71 -22.83
CA ILE A 106 -1.96 -7.91 -23.30
C ILE A 106 -2.63 -6.56 -23.56
N LEU A 107 -2.82 -5.73 -22.53
CA LEU A 107 -3.63 -4.53 -22.64
C LEU A 107 -2.97 -3.46 -23.53
N GLU A 108 -1.68 -3.19 -23.35
CA GLU A 108 -0.94 -2.21 -24.14
C GLU A 108 -0.89 -2.59 -25.62
N ARG A 109 -0.68 -3.89 -25.94
CA ARG A 109 -0.66 -4.37 -27.33
C ARG A 109 -2.00 -4.27 -28.04
N GLN A 110 -3.09 -4.38 -27.30
CA GLN A 110 -4.44 -4.34 -27.85
C GLN A 110 -5.12 -2.97 -27.70
N ILE A 111 -4.41 -1.96 -27.20
CA ILE A 111 -4.98 -0.65 -26.84
C ILE A 111 -5.66 0.05 -28.03
N GLU A 112 -5.17 -0.15 -29.26
CA GLU A 112 -5.75 0.41 -30.46
C GLU A 112 -7.02 -0.31 -30.94
N HIS A 113 -7.27 -1.52 -30.43
CA HIS A 113 -8.39 -2.38 -30.83
C HIS A 113 -9.48 -2.49 -29.76
N LEU A 114 -9.18 -2.00 -28.54
CA LEU A 114 -10.09 -2.01 -27.40
C LEU A 114 -10.56 -0.60 -27.07
N ASP A 115 -11.85 -0.48 -26.73
CA ASP A 115 -12.34 0.74 -26.10
C ASP A 115 -12.00 0.68 -24.60
N VAL A 116 -10.87 1.28 -24.23
CA VAL A 116 -10.41 1.36 -22.84
C VAL A 116 -10.67 2.76 -22.31
N ARG A 117 -11.42 2.84 -21.19
CA ARG A 117 -11.75 4.12 -20.54
C ARG A 117 -10.99 4.29 -19.24
N GLY A 118 -10.57 5.52 -18.97
CA GLY A 118 -9.92 5.90 -17.73
C GLY A 118 -10.93 6.42 -16.72
N TYR A 119 -10.90 5.89 -15.50
CA TYR A 119 -11.67 6.40 -14.36
C TYR A 119 -10.70 7.11 -13.39
N CYS A 120 -10.84 8.44 -13.28
CA CYS A 120 -10.00 9.24 -12.40
C CYS A 120 -10.47 9.09 -10.95
N TYR A 121 -9.58 8.71 -10.06
CA TYR A 121 -9.85 8.64 -8.62
C TYR A 121 -8.97 9.65 -7.88
N ASP A 122 -9.59 10.58 -7.18
CA ASP A 122 -8.90 11.67 -6.46
C ASP A 122 -8.83 11.44 -4.94
N GLY A 123 -9.39 10.31 -4.44
CA GLY A 123 -9.35 9.95 -3.02
C GLY A 123 -7.98 9.48 -2.54
N TYR A 124 -7.91 9.11 -1.25
CA TYR A 124 -6.70 8.56 -0.65
C TYR A 124 -6.37 7.18 -1.21
N VAL A 125 -5.12 6.99 -1.59
CA VAL A 125 -4.59 5.71 -2.05
C VAL A 125 -3.23 5.49 -1.41
N ALA A 126 -3.05 4.38 -0.72
CA ALA A 126 -1.75 3.89 -0.29
C ALA A 126 -1.24 2.85 -1.29
N GLN A 127 -0.07 3.09 -1.86
CA GLN A 127 0.59 2.16 -2.78
C GLN A 127 1.91 1.69 -2.21
N ILE A 128 2.07 0.37 -2.10
CA ILE A 128 3.23 -0.27 -1.50
C ILE A 128 4.04 -0.94 -2.60
N HIS A 129 5.23 -0.41 -2.86
CA HIS A 129 6.14 -0.91 -3.89
C HIS A 129 7.42 -1.52 -3.30
N ASP A 130 7.76 -1.10 -2.09
CA ASP A 130 8.94 -1.54 -1.36
C ASP A 130 8.77 -1.29 0.14
N MET A 131 9.77 -1.66 0.92
CA MET A 131 9.73 -1.50 2.37
C MET A 131 9.73 -0.04 2.81
N LYS A 132 10.32 0.84 2.02
CA LYS A 132 10.26 2.28 2.31
C LYS A 132 8.84 2.82 2.14
N SER A 133 8.19 2.53 1.03
CA SER A 133 6.78 2.92 0.81
C SER A 133 5.85 2.26 1.83
N TYR A 134 6.12 1.01 2.23
CA TYR A 134 5.38 0.36 3.31
C TYR A 134 5.50 1.13 4.63
N PHE A 135 6.71 1.55 4.99
CA PHE A 135 6.94 2.38 6.17
C PHE A 135 6.22 3.73 6.06
N GLU A 136 6.43 4.45 4.97
CA GLU A 136 5.85 5.78 4.75
C GLU A 136 4.31 5.75 4.79
N GLU A 137 3.68 4.77 4.15
CA GLU A 137 2.22 4.63 4.14
C GLU A 137 1.68 4.29 5.55
N ASN A 138 2.37 3.45 6.33
CA ASN A 138 1.99 3.22 7.73
C ASN A 138 2.13 4.50 8.58
N MET A 139 3.23 5.27 8.42
CA MET A 139 3.41 6.53 9.16
C MET A 139 2.37 7.59 8.78
N LYS A 140 1.94 7.64 7.52
CA LYS A 140 0.86 8.55 7.09
C LYS A 140 -0.46 8.29 7.82
N LEU A 141 -0.74 7.05 8.23
CA LEU A 141 -1.94 6.71 8.99
C LEU A 141 -1.95 7.24 10.42
N LEU A 142 -0.81 7.71 10.94
CA LEU A 142 -0.76 8.45 12.21
C LEU A 142 -1.38 9.86 12.12
N GLN A 143 -1.67 10.33 10.92
CA GLN A 143 -2.39 11.57 10.67
C GLN A 143 -3.89 11.25 10.54
N GLU A 144 -4.70 11.92 11.33
CA GLU A 144 -6.15 11.70 11.42
C GLU A 144 -6.85 11.84 10.05
N GLU A 145 -6.40 12.75 9.22
CA GLU A 145 -6.96 12.97 7.88
C GLU A 145 -6.81 11.71 7.01
N ASN A 146 -5.62 11.12 6.95
CA ASN A 146 -5.33 9.93 6.16
C ASN A 146 -6.03 8.69 6.73
N LEU A 147 -6.04 8.56 8.05
CA LEU A 147 -6.75 7.51 8.76
C LEU A 147 -8.24 7.53 8.41
N ASN A 148 -8.87 8.70 8.50
CA ASN A 148 -10.27 8.88 8.19
C ASN A 148 -10.55 8.65 6.69
N ALA A 149 -9.68 9.11 5.80
CA ALA A 149 -9.83 8.90 4.37
C ALA A 149 -9.82 7.40 3.98
N LEU A 150 -9.04 6.59 4.71
CA LEU A 150 -8.98 5.14 4.45
C LEU A 150 -10.07 4.34 5.18
N PHE A 151 -10.47 4.73 6.40
CA PHE A 151 -11.31 3.87 7.26
C PHE A 151 -12.72 4.40 7.52
N SER A 152 -13.02 5.68 7.26
CA SER A 152 -14.33 6.26 7.58
C SER A 152 -15.36 6.23 6.45
N GLY A 153 -14.98 5.86 5.24
CA GLY A 153 -15.87 5.78 4.08
C GLY A 153 -16.74 4.52 4.13
N ASN A 154 -16.42 3.56 3.30
CA ASN A 154 -17.10 2.28 3.28
C ASN A 154 -16.59 1.38 4.42
N GLN A 155 -17.48 0.57 4.98
CA GLN A 155 -17.10 -0.38 6.02
C GLN A 155 -16.13 -1.43 5.48
N ILE A 156 -14.99 -1.59 6.17
CA ILE A 156 -13.97 -2.58 5.84
C ILE A 156 -14.23 -3.84 6.67
N TYR A 157 -14.45 -4.97 6.00
CA TYR A 157 -14.67 -6.25 6.65
C TYR A 157 -13.36 -7.01 6.77
N THR A 158 -12.90 -7.23 8.00
CA THR A 158 -11.69 -7.99 8.30
C THR A 158 -12.01 -9.14 9.26
N LYS A 159 -11.05 -10.06 9.41
CA LYS A 159 -11.19 -11.14 10.41
C LYS A 159 -11.21 -10.54 11.82
N ILE A 160 -12.30 -10.75 12.54
CA ILE A 160 -12.43 -10.35 13.94
C ILE A 160 -11.62 -11.31 14.82
N ARG A 161 -10.89 -10.76 15.80
CA ARG A 161 -10.23 -11.50 16.88
C ARG A 161 -10.64 -10.87 18.19
N ASP A 162 -10.94 -11.71 19.18
CA ASP A 162 -11.23 -11.29 20.56
C ASP A 162 -9.93 -11.22 21.35
N ASP A 163 -9.09 -10.23 21.02
CA ASP A 163 -7.87 -9.96 21.77
C ASP A 163 -8.20 -9.01 22.95
N ASN A 164 -7.40 -9.08 24.02
CA ASN A 164 -7.57 -8.16 25.14
C ASN A 164 -7.25 -6.72 24.72
N PRO A 165 -7.90 -5.71 25.29
CA PRO A 165 -7.52 -4.33 25.08
C PRO A 165 -6.06 -4.09 25.43
N THR A 166 -5.43 -3.16 24.71
CA THR A 166 -4.05 -2.75 24.98
C THR A 166 -3.91 -2.20 26.40
N ARG A 167 -2.86 -2.62 27.09
CA ARG A 167 -2.56 -2.21 28.48
C ARG A 167 -1.36 -1.26 28.49
N TYR A 168 -1.56 -0.12 29.12
CA TYR A 168 -0.51 0.82 29.45
C TYR A 168 -0.14 0.66 30.93
N ILE A 169 1.08 0.24 31.20
CA ILE A 169 1.56 0.02 32.57
C ILE A 169 2.00 1.35 33.18
N ASN A 170 1.86 1.49 34.48
CA ASN A 170 2.20 2.73 35.18
C ASN A 170 3.65 3.17 34.91
N GLY A 171 3.81 4.41 34.43
CA GLY A 171 5.10 4.97 34.03
C GLY A 171 5.38 4.88 32.53
N SER A 172 4.59 4.15 31.74
CA SER A 172 4.71 4.14 30.28
C SER A 172 4.35 5.49 29.68
N LYS A 173 4.92 5.79 28.52
CA LYS A 173 4.62 7.01 27.75
C LYS A 173 4.27 6.61 26.32
N ALA A 174 3.14 7.11 25.83
CA ALA A 174 2.68 6.89 24.48
C ALA A 174 2.30 8.22 23.84
N LYS A 175 2.85 8.52 22.66
CA LYS A 175 2.58 9.75 21.94
C LYS A 175 2.52 9.49 20.44
N ASN A 176 1.43 9.93 19.81
CA ASN A 176 1.20 9.78 18.38
C ASN A 176 1.44 8.34 17.90
N ILE A 177 0.64 7.40 18.40
CA ILE A 177 0.75 5.97 18.07
C ILE A 177 -0.55 5.43 17.53
N MET A 178 -0.44 4.47 16.61
CA MET A 178 -1.53 3.56 16.27
C MET A 178 -1.21 2.21 16.90
N VAL A 179 -2.13 1.69 17.69
CA VAL A 179 -1.91 0.44 18.43
C VAL A 179 -3.11 -0.48 18.28
N ALA A 180 -2.84 -1.72 17.92
CA ALA A 180 -3.85 -2.77 17.85
C ALA A 180 -4.05 -3.44 19.23
N ASP A 181 -5.11 -4.24 19.34
CA ASP A 181 -5.44 -4.97 20.57
C ASP A 181 -4.33 -5.96 21.01
N GLY A 182 -4.35 -6.32 22.28
CA GLY A 182 -3.44 -7.30 22.88
C GLY A 182 -2.06 -6.77 23.25
N CYS A 183 -1.77 -5.50 22.97
CA CYS A 183 -0.46 -4.92 23.25
C CYS A 183 -0.26 -4.66 24.76
N VAL A 184 1.01 -4.67 25.19
CA VAL A 184 1.43 -4.29 26.54
C VAL A 184 2.57 -3.29 26.45
N ILE A 185 2.38 -2.09 26.98
CA ILE A 185 3.35 -1.00 26.90
C ILE A 185 3.80 -0.62 28.31
N GLU A 186 5.08 -0.89 28.62
CA GLU A 186 5.74 -0.51 29.88
C GLU A 186 6.82 0.57 29.68
N GLY A 187 7.31 0.74 28.44
CA GLY A 187 8.31 1.71 28.04
C GLY A 187 7.75 2.98 27.42
N GLU A 188 8.52 3.63 26.58
CA GLU A 188 8.19 4.85 25.86
C GLU A 188 8.00 4.55 24.36
N VAL A 189 6.87 4.99 23.79
CA VAL A 189 6.56 4.80 22.37
C VAL A 189 6.15 6.14 21.75
N GLU A 190 6.81 6.53 20.67
CA GLU A 190 6.49 7.77 19.94
C GLU A 190 6.45 7.52 18.42
N ASN A 191 5.49 8.15 17.72
CA ASN A 191 5.36 8.12 16.25
C ASN A 191 5.48 6.69 15.69
N SER A 192 4.70 5.75 16.17
CA SER A 192 4.88 4.34 15.80
C SER A 192 3.56 3.62 15.59
N VAL A 193 3.60 2.58 14.77
CA VAL A 193 2.49 1.68 14.52
C VAL A 193 2.81 0.32 15.15
N LEU A 194 1.96 -0.12 16.08
CA LEU A 194 2.10 -1.39 16.79
C LEU A 194 0.97 -2.33 16.40
N PHE A 195 1.32 -3.46 15.81
CA PHE A 195 0.35 -4.51 15.50
C PHE A 195 -0.01 -5.32 16.75
N ARG A 196 -0.91 -6.26 16.57
CA ARG A 196 -1.47 -7.05 17.67
C ARG A 196 -0.41 -7.76 18.50
N GLY A 197 -0.61 -7.78 19.81
CA GLY A 197 0.22 -8.54 20.73
C GLY A 197 1.63 -7.99 20.97
N VAL A 198 1.96 -6.82 20.42
CA VAL A 198 3.28 -6.20 20.63
C VAL A 198 3.51 -5.89 22.10
N ARG A 199 4.73 -6.20 22.58
CA ARG A 199 5.14 -5.95 23.96
C ARG A 199 6.35 -5.03 24.00
N ILE A 200 6.24 -3.96 24.77
CA ILE A 200 7.31 -2.99 24.98
C ILE A 200 7.71 -3.02 26.45
N GLY A 201 8.93 -3.51 26.73
CA GLY A 201 9.46 -3.70 28.06
C GLY A 201 9.76 -2.39 28.79
N LYS A 202 10.04 -2.53 30.09
CA LYS A 202 10.34 -1.41 30.98
C LYS A 202 11.60 -0.68 30.55
N GLY A 203 11.53 0.65 30.45
CA GLY A 203 12.66 1.47 30.03
C GLY A 203 13.02 1.36 28.54
N ALA A 204 12.32 0.52 27.78
CA ALA A 204 12.49 0.44 26.34
C ALA A 204 11.99 1.72 25.65
N LYS A 205 12.63 2.10 24.54
CA LYS A 205 12.29 3.27 23.74
C LYS A 205 12.02 2.86 22.29
N VAL A 206 10.84 3.18 21.82
CA VAL A 206 10.40 2.90 20.44
C VAL A 206 10.02 4.21 19.78
N LYS A 207 10.66 4.54 18.65
CA LYS A 207 10.40 5.78 17.94
C LYS A 207 10.43 5.57 16.43
N ASN A 208 9.45 6.16 15.73
CA ASN A 208 9.34 6.07 14.28
C ASN A 208 9.44 4.61 13.79
N CYS A 209 8.64 3.70 14.36
CA CYS A 209 8.71 2.26 14.07
C CYS A 209 7.40 1.70 13.59
N VAL A 210 7.49 0.61 12.81
CA VAL A 210 6.37 -0.28 12.49
C VAL A 210 6.70 -1.65 13.05
N LEU A 211 6.04 -2.03 14.13
CA LEU A 211 6.28 -3.31 14.79
C LEU A 211 5.15 -4.27 14.47
N MET A 212 5.46 -5.36 13.75
CA MET A 212 4.45 -6.34 13.36
C MET A 212 4.05 -7.23 14.52
N GLN A 213 3.08 -8.08 14.26
CA GLN A 213 2.37 -8.89 15.24
C GLN A 213 3.32 -9.68 16.15
N ASP A 214 3.00 -9.70 17.44
CA ASP A 214 3.71 -10.46 18.49
C ASP A 214 5.21 -10.12 18.64
N THR A 215 5.62 -8.94 18.13
CA THR A 215 6.97 -8.41 18.37
C THR A 215 7.17 -8.08 19.85
N VAL A 216 8.31 -8.48 20.40
CA VAL A 216 8.74 -8.17 21.77
C VAL A 216 9.98 -7.27 21.74
N VAL A 217 9.88 -6.09 22.32
CA VAL A 217 11.02 -5.20 22.61
C VAL A 217 11.28 -5.32 24.10
N GLU A 218 12.36 -6.02 24.48
CA GLU A 218 12.68 -6.28 25.87
C GLU A 218 13.16 -5.02 26.63
N ASP A 219 13.38 -5.16 27.93
CA ASP A 219 13.69 -4.06 28.83
C ASP A 219 14.93 -3.27 28.37
N ASN A 220 14.88 -1.95 28.52
CA ASN A 220 15.98 -1.03 28.18
C ASN A 220 16.46 -1.07 26.72
N ALA A 221 15.80 -1.80 25.82
CA ALA A 221 16.12 -1.77 24.40
C ALA A 221 15.70 -0.44 23.77
N SER A 222 16.40 -0.02 22.71
CA SER A 222 16.09 1.22 21.96
C SER A 222 15.99 0.94 20.48
N VAL A 223 14.84 1.26 19.88
CA VAL A 223 14.59 1.06 18.46
C VAL A 223 14.08 2.34 17.82
N GLU A 224 14.72 2.76 16.74
CA GLU A 224 14.35 3.95 15.99
C GLU A 224 14.45 3.69 14.48
N TYR A 225 13.40 4.04 13.72
CA TYR A 225 13.26 3.75 12.29
C TYR A 225 13.45 2.26 11.97
N VAL A 226 12.71 1.43 12.71
CA VAL A 226 12.76 -0.05 12.57
C VAL A 226 11.41 -0.56 12.09
N ILE A 227 11.46 -1.51 11.16
CA ILE A 227 10.33 -2.35 10.79
C ILE A 227 10.68 -3.77 11.23
N THR A 228 9.85 -4.39 12.05
CA THR A 228 10.02 -5.81 12.40
C THR A 228 9.06 -6.66 11.60
N ASP A 229 9.43 -7.91 11.33
CA ASP A 229 8.48 -8.94 10.95
C ASP A 229 7.72 -9.44 12.20
N LYS A 230 6.86 -10.42 12.02
CA LYS A 230 6.10 -11.07 13.11
C LYS A 230 7.00 -11.89 14.00
N ASP A 231 6.60 -12.02 15.26
CA ASP A 231 7.28 -12.89 16.25
C ASP A 231 8.77 -12.54 16.49
N VAL A 232 9.17 -11.29 16.20
CA VAL A 232 10.55 -10.82 16.43
C VAL A 232 10.75 -10.47 17.90
N THR A 233 11.90 -10.85 18.45
CA THR A 233 12.34 -10.41 19.79
C THR A 233 13.60 -9.56 19.69
N ILE A 234 13.50 -8.30 20.13
CA ILE A 234 14.64 -7.40 20.30
C ILE A 234 15.07 -7.49 21.76
N THR A 235 16.24 -8.08 21.97
CA THR A 235 16.74 -8.46 23.30
C THR A 235 17.08 -7.24 24.17
N GLU A 236 17.10 -7.45 25.49
CA GLU A 236 17.36 -6.45 26.51
C GLU A 236 18.59 -5.59 26.19
N GLY A 237 18.47 -4.29 26.36
CA GLY A 237 19.53 -3.31 26.17
C GLY A 237 20.03 -3.13 24.75
N LYS A 238 19.50 -3.85 23.77
CA LYS A 238 19.90 -3.72 22.35
C LYS A 238 19.44 -2.40 21.77
N SER A 239 20.31 -1.79 20.95
CA SER A 239 19.98 -0.59 20.18
C SER A 239 19.98 -0.88 18.67
N LEU A 240 18.86 -0.56 18.00
CA LEU A 240 18.72 -0.64 16.54
C LEU A 240 18.25 0.74 16.06
N THR A 241 19.06 1.37 15.23
CA THR A 241 18.77 2.73 14.76
C THR A 241 18.96 2.81 13.25
N GLY A 242 17.88 3.10 12.55
CA GLY A 242 17.87 3.54 11.16
C GLY A 242 17.74 5.05 11.05
N ASN A 243 17.27 5.51 9.92
CA ASN A 243 16.91 6.91 9.69
C ASN A 243 15.76 7.01 8.68
N ASP A 244 15.27 8.22 8.44
CA ASP A 244 14.15 8.48 7.53
C ASP A 244 14.37 7.99 6.08
N SER A 245 15.62 8.01 5.62
CA SER A 245 15.97 7.55 4.27
C SER A 245 16.26 6.05 4.20
N PHE A 246 16.51 5.41 5.33
CA PHE A 246 16.86 4.00 5.43
C PHE A 246 16.39 3.40 6.76
N GLN A 247 15.34 2.61 6.69
CA GLN A 247 14.80 1.86 7.82
C GLN A 247 15.56 0.54 8.00
N VAL A 248 15.68 0.11 9.26
CA VAL A 248 16.24 -1.21 9.59
C VAL A 248 15.14 -2.26 9.56
N PHE A 249 15.37 -3.37 8.90
CA PHE A 249 14.46 -4.52 8.84
C PHE A 249 14.99 -5.66 9.71
N VAL A 250 14.10 -6.25 10.49
CA VAL A 250 14.44 -7.35 11.41
C VAL A 250 13.43 -8.48 11.27
#